data_bb01101dafe5d3ff75b89d9e55c41951
#
_entry.id   bb01101dafe5d3ff75b89d9e55c41951
#
_cell.length_a   1.000
_cell.length_b   1.000
_cell.length_c   1.000
_cell.angle_alpha   90.00
_cell.angle_beta   90.00
_cell.angle_gamma   90.00
#
_symmetry.space_group_name_H-M   'P 1'
#
loop_
_entity.id
_entity.type
_entity.pdbx_description
1 polymer ?
#
loop_
_entity_poly.entity_id
_entity_poly.type
_entity_poly.pdbx_seq_one_letter_code
_entity_poly.pdbx_strand_id
1 'polypeptide(L)'
;LCVVGDEAKIDVIVENHGGLSSNGKWLAGTLKKVAHPRCGALPDFGNFRIDEKEQYDRYQGVDELMPFARGVSAKSHDFDERGEEIHTDFHRMLELVVGKHGWRGFVGIEYEGGKLSEEDGIQATRTLLERVRDELTAKLEAAKAADGAAGAGKAEGGGK
;
A
#
# COMPACT_ATOMS: atom_id res chain seq x y z
N LEU A 1 6.69 -24.40 -4.67
CA LEU A 1 7.52 -23.28 -4.19
C LEU A 1 7.30 -23.00 -2.69
N CYS A 2 6.07 -22.88 -2.21
CA CYS A 2 5.81 -22.53 -0.80
C CYS A 2 6.35 -23.55 0.20
N VAL A 3 6.39 -24.85 -0.16
CA VAL A 3 7.02 -25.90 0.69
C VAL A 3 8.53 -25.63 0.83
N VAL A 4 9.21 -25.32 -0.26
CA VAL A 4 10.64 -24.95 -0.25
C VAL A 4 10.86 -23.64 0.52
N GLY A 5 9.95 -22.68 0.34
CA GLY A 5 9.97 -21.43 1.11
C GLY A 5 9.82 -21.67 2.61
N ASP A 6 9.01 -22.63 3.02
CA ASP A 6 8.83 -22.96 4.44
C ASP A 6 10.08 -23.59 5.04
N GLU A 7 10.73 -24.50 4.32
CA GLU A 7 12.02 -25.08 4.71
C GLU A 7 13.11 -24.02 4.86
N ALA A 8 13.15 -23.06 3.91
CA ALA A 8 14.12 -21.96 3.90
C ALA A 8 13.71 -20.78 4.80
N LYS A 9 12.51 -20.80 5.39
CA LYS A 9 11.90 -19.71 6.18
C LYS A 9 11.80 -18.37 5.44
N ILE A 10 11.50 -18.44 4.12
CA ILE A 10 11.27 -17.29 3.26
C ILE A 10 9.83 -17.33 2.72
N ASP A 11 9.25 -16.17 2.47
CA ASP A 11 7.94 -16.08 1.85
C ASP A 11 8.04 -16.12 0.33
N VAL A 12 7.06 -16.74 -0.30
CA VAL A 12 6.87 -16.72 -1.75
C VAL A 12 5.73 -15.75 -2.04
N ILE A 13 6.05 -14.64 -2.65
CA ILE A 13 5.08 -13.57 -2.92
C ILE A 13 4.77 -13.46 -4.40
N VAL A 14 3.54 -13.08 -4.69
CA VAL A 14 3.05 -12.82 -6.05
C VAL A 14 2.71 -11.34 -6.17
N GLU A 15 3.29 -10.69 -7.15
CA GLU A 15 2.97 -9.33 -7.52
C GLU A 15 1.79 -9.30 -8.50
N ASN A 16 0.91 -8.31 -8.38
CA ASN A 16 -0.01 -7.96 -9.45
C ASN A 16 0.78 -7.30 -10.57
N HIS A 17 1.00 -8.00 -11.68
CA HIS A 17 1.87 -7.55 -12.76
C HIS A 17 1.37 -8.01 -14.14
N GLY A 18 0.30 -7.37 -14.61
CA GLY A 18 -0.29 -7.67 -15.92
C GLY A 18 -1.22 -8.89 -15.93
N GLY A 19 -2.08 -8.96 -16.91
CA GLY A 19 -3.01 -10.07 -17.10
C GLY A 19 -3.91 -10.31 -15.89
N LEU A 20 -4.21 -11.57 -15.63
CA LEU A 20 -5.09 -11.97 -14.53
C LEU A 20 -4.59 -11.54 -13.15
N SER A 21 -3.28 -11.44 -12.94
CA SER A 21 -2.73 -10.99 -11.65
C SER A 21 -3.06 -9.53 -11.34
N SER A 22 -3.33 -8.71 -12.35
CA SER A 22 -3.80 -7.32 -12.20
C SER A 22 -5.26 -7.19 -11.77
N ASN A 23 -6.03 -8.28 -11.76
CA ASN A 23 -7.35 -8.30 -11.14
C ASN A 23 -7.20 -8.70 -9.67
N GLY A 24 -7.29 -7.70 -8.76
CA GLY A 24 -7.06 -7.89 -7.33
C GLY A 24 -7.95 -8.98 -6.74
N LYS A 25 -9.23 -9.01 -7.08
CA LYS A 25 -10.17 -10.04 -6.62
C LYS A 25 -9.78 -11.44 -7.07
N TRP A 26 -9.32 -11.59 -8.32
CA TRP A 26 -8.88 -12.88 -8.85
C TRP A 26 -7.61 -13.36 -8.13
N LEU A 27 -6.62 -12.48 -7.95
CA LEU A 27 -5.36 -12.82 -7.28
C LEU A 27 -5.59 -13.12 -5.79
N ALA A 28 -6.33 -12.29 -5.08
CA ALA A 28 -6.71 -12.52 -3.69
C ALA A 28 -7.46 -13.85 -3.52
N GLY A 29 -8.42 -14.15 -4.43
CA GLY A 29 -9.13 -15.42 -4.45
C GLY A 29 -8.21 -16.63 -4.69
N THR A 30 -7.19 -16.47 -5.51
CA THR A 30 -6.17 -17.50 -5.78
C THR A 30 -5.30 -17.74 -4.55
N LEU A 31 -4.78 -16.68 -3.92
CA LEU A 31 -3.98 -16.77 -2.69
C LEU A 31 -4.78 -17.42 -1.55
N LYS A 32 -6.05 -17.06 -1.42
CA LYS A 32 -6.96 -17.67 -0.44
C LYS A 32 -7.12 -19.19 -0.66
N LYS A 33 -7.15 -19.66 -1.91
CA LYS A 33 -7.22 -21.10 -2.24
C LYS A 33 -5.91 -21.82 -1.98
N VAL A 34 -4.76 -21.16 -2.21
CA VAL A 34 -3.44 -21.72 -1.89
C VAL A 34 -3.30 -21.97 -0.39
N ALA A 35 -3.80 -21.06 0.44
CA ALA A 35 -3.91 -21.18 1.89
C ALA A 35 -2.61 -21.65 2.59
N HIS A 36 -1.44 -21.24 2.09
CA HIS A 36 -0.15 -21.61 2.65
C HIS A 36 0.47 -20.43 3.42
N PRO A 37 1.00 -20.62 4.64
CA PRO A 37 1.52 -19.53 5.46
C PRO A 37 2.68 -18.76 4.83
N ARG A 38 3.44 -19.40 3.91
CA ARG A 38 4.53 -18.79 3.16
C ARG A 38 4.09 -18.22 1.82
N CYS A 39 2.80 -18.26 1.48
CA CYS A 39 2.28 -17.67 0.25
C CYS A 39 1.66 -16.32 0.55
N GLY A 40 2.06 -15.28 -0.19
CA GLY A 40 1.53 -13.94 -0.01
C GLY A 40 1.51 -13.11 -1.28
N ALA A 41 1.14 -11.85 -1.13
CA ALA A 41 1.16 -10.86 -2.20
C ALA A 41 2.26 -9.82 -1.97
N LEU A 42 2.70 -9.22 -3.08
CA LEU A 42 3.36 -7.92 -3.15
C LEU A 42 2.39 -6.96 -3.88
N PRO A 43 1.45 -6.32 -3.16
CA PRO A 43 0.58 -5.33 -3.79
C PRO A 43 1.40 -4.20 -4.38
N ASP A 44 1.33 -4.04 -5.71
CA ASP A 44 1.94 -2.94 -6.44
C ASP A 44 0.90 -1.86 -6.76
N PHE A 45 1.30 -0.58 -6.66
CA PHE A 45 0.38 0.56 -6.81
C PHE A 45 -0.02 0.85 -8.27
N GLY A 46 0.77 0.39 -9.24
CA GLY A 46 0.62 0.74 -10.66
C GLY A 46 0.11 -0.38 -11.56
N ASN A 47 0.40 -1.63 -11.24
CA ASN A 47 0.24 -2.77 -12.12
C ASN A 47 -1.19 -3.34 -12.16
N PHE A 48 -2.17 -2.52 -12.59
CA PHE A 48 -3.58 -2.90 -12.64
C PHE A 48 -4.16 -2.98 -14.06
N ARG A 49 -3.30 -3.11 -15.07
CA ARG A 49 -3.72 -3.34 -16.45
C ARG A 49 -3.88 -4.83 -16.71
N ILE A 50 -5.12 -5.27 -16.96
CA ILE A 50 -5.43 -6.67 -17.29
C ILE A 50 -5.08 -6.96 -18.76
N ASP A 51 -5.57 -6.11 -19.68
CA ASP A 51 -5.24 -6.19 -21.10
C ASP A 51 -5.28 -4.80 -21.76
N GLU A 52 -5.36 -4.75 -23.08
CA GLU A 52 -5.40 -3.48 -23.83
C GLU A 52 -6.68 -2.66 -23.60
N LYS A 53 -7.75 -3.30 -23.13
CA LYS A 53 -9.09 -2.72 -23.01
C LYS A 53 -9.58 -2.63 -21.56
N GLU A 54 -8.97 -3.41 -20.66
CA GLU A 54 -9.42 -3.56 -19.29
C GLU A 54 -8.34 -3.16 -18.28
N GLN A 55 -8.73 -2.21 -17.43
CA GLN A 55 -7.95 -1.80 -16.27
C GLN A 55 -8.75 -2.05 -14.99
N TYR A 56 -8.11 -2.62 -13.98
CA TYR A 56 -8.72 -2.78 -12.66
C TYR A 56 -8.52 -1.51 -11.84
N ASP A 57 -9.47 -1.18 -10.96
CA ASP A 57 -9.28 -0.07 -10.03
C ASP A 57 -8.12 -0.38 -9.07
N ARG A 58 -7.09 0.44 -9.07
CA ARG A 58 -5.86 0.21 -8.29
C ARG A 58 -6.08 0.24 -6.79
N TYR A 59 -6.95 1.13 -6.31
CA TYR A 59 -7.24 1.24 -4.87
C TYR A 59 -8.05 0.05 -4.39
N GLN A 60 -9.03 -0.38 -5.16
CA GLN A 60 -9.77 -1.60 -4.90
C GLN A 60 -8.85 -2.83 -4.95
N GLY A 61 -7.99 -2.92 -5.95
CA GLY A 61 -7.07 -4.04 -6.11
C GLY A 61 -6.06 -4.13 -4.97
N VAL A 62 -5.45 -3.03 -4.55
CA VAL A 62 -4.58 -3.00 -3.37
C VAL A 62 -5.38 -3.38 -2.12
N ASP A 63 -6.58 -2.83 -1.93
CA ASP A 63 -7.44 -3.16 -0.78
C ASP A 63 -7.71 -4.67 -0.66
N GLU A 64 -7.99 -5.32 -1.78
CA GLU A 64 -8.26 -6.76 -1.85
C GLU A 64 -7.01 -7.62 -1.61
N LEU A 65 -5.81 -7.11 -1.98
CA LEU A 65 -4.54 -7.82 -1.83
C LEU A 65 -3.87 -7.62 -0.46
N MET A 66 -4.13 -6.51 0.23
CA MET A 66 -3.50 -6.19 1.51
C MET A 66 -3.65 -7.27 2.59
N PRO A 67 -4.77 -8.01 2.71
CA PRO A 67 -4.86 -9.13 3.67
C PRO A 67 -3.83 -10.26 3.43
N PHE A 68 -3.24 -10.32 2.25
CA PHE A 68 -2.23 -11.32 1.85
C PHE A 68 -0.82 -10.72 1.74
N ALA A 69 -0.66 -9.43 1.99
CA ALA A 69 0.61 -8.72 1.77
C ALA A 69 1.74 -9.26 2.66
N ARG A 70 2.93 -9.39 2.07
CA ARG A 70 4.22 -9.64 2.73
C ARG A 70 5.23 -8.53 2.45
N GLY A 71 4.97 -7.70 1.49
CA GLY A 71 5.63 -6.48 1.10
C GLY A 71 4.64 -5.60 0.37
N VAL A 72 5.00 -4.39 0.04
CA VAL A 72 4.22 -3.46 -0.78
C VAL A 72 5.18 -2.80 -1.78
N SER A 73 4.78 -2.66 -3.04
CA SER A 73 5.53 -1.95 -4.07
C SER A 73 4.88 -0.60 -4.36
N ALA A 74 5.58 0.48 -4.04
CA ALA A 74 5.18 1.83 -4.38
C ALA A 74 5.68 2.19 -5.78
N LYS A 75 5.03 1.61 -6.80
CA LYS A 75 5.29 1.96 -8.19
C LYS A 75 4.92 3.41 -8.47
N SER A 76 5.83 4.11 -9.10
CA SER A 76 5.67 5.49 -9.53
C SER A 76 6.16 5.67 -10.96
N HIS A 77 5.65 6.68 -11.64
CA HIS A 77 6.08 7.04 -12.98
C HIS A 77 6.54 8.49 -13.01
N ASP A 78 5.65 9.42 -13.27
CA ASP A 78 5.97 10.83 -13.44
C ASP A 78 5.39 11.68 -12.31
N PHE A 79 6.04 12.79 -12.02
CA PHE A 79 5.66 13.71 -10.96
C PHE A 79 5.28 15.09 -11.54
N ASP A 80 4.35 15.77 -10.87
CA ASP A 80 4.01 17.15 -11.13
C ASP A 80 5.02 18.13 -10.48
N GLU A 81 4.82 19.43 -10.68
CA GLU A 81 5.69 20.49 -10.11
C GLU A 81 5.70 20.53 -8.57
N ARG A 82 4.72 19.90 -7.92
CA ARG A 82 4.61 19.79 -6.46
C ARG A 82 5.22 18.50 -5.94
N GLY A 83 5.72 17.63 -6.83
CA GLY A 83 6.25 16.33 -6.49
C GLY A 83 5.16 15.31 -6.13
N GLU A 84 3.93 15.49 -6.64
CA GLU A 84 2.89 14.47 -6.58
C GLU A 84 3.02 13.52 -7.77
N GLU A 85 2.83 12.23 -7.54
CA GLU A 85 2.75 11.24 -8.60
C GLU A 85 1.45 11.44 -9.40
N ILE A 86 1.53 11.54 -10.73
CA ILE A 86 0.40 11.97 -11.55
C ILE A 86 -0.59 10.87 -11.93
N HIS A 87 -0.25 9.59 -11.75
CA HIS A 87 -1.10 8.45 -12.07
C HIS A 87 -1.74 7.81 -10.84
N THR A 88 -1.09 7.93 -9.68
CA THR A 88 -1.53 7.34 -8.41
C THR A 88 -1.55 8.40 -7.32
N ASP A 89 -2.69 8.60 -6.68
CA ASP A 89 -2.78 9.40 -5.46
C ASP A 89 -2.14 8.64 -4.30
N PHE A 90 -0.90 9.00 -3.96
CA PHE A 90 -0.12 8.37 -2.90
C PHE A 90 -0.69 8.65 -1.51
N HIS A 91 -1.36 9.79 -1.30
CA HIS A 91 -2.02 10.08 -0.02
C HIS A 91 -3.16 9.09 0.22
N ARG A 92 -4.05 8.93 -0.77
CA ARG A 92 -5.14 7.96 -0.72
C ARG A 92 -4.63 6.52 -0.60
N MET A 93 -3.56 6.18 -1.34
CA MET A 93 -2.99 4.83 -1.33
C MET A 93 -2.36 4.48 0.01
N LEU A 94 -1.60 5.38 0.61
CA LEU A 94 -0.98 5.14 1.92
C LEU A 94 -2.00 5.22 3.07
N GLU A 95 -3.05 6.04 2.95
CA GLU A 95 -4.16 6.01 3.90
C GLU A 95 -4.87 4.64 3.88
N LEU A 96 -5.02 4.04 2.70
CA LEU A 96 -5.51 2.67 2.55
C LEU A 96 -4.56 1.64 3.18
N VAL A 97 -3.28 1.65 2.78
CA VAL A 97 -2.28 0.65 3.18
C VAL A 97 -1.94 0.75 4.67
N VAL A 98 -1.62 1.95 5.15
CA VAL A 98 -1.17 2.20 6.52
C VAL A 98 -2.33 2.48 7.47
N GLY A 99 -3.30 3.29 7.04
CA GLY A 99 -4.45 3.69 7.85
C GLY A 99 -5.45 2.56 8.01
N LYS A 100 -6.02 2.07 6.90
CA LYS A 100 -7.06 1.04 6.93
C LYS A 100 -6.52 -0.34 7.29
N HIS A 101 -5.44 -0.79 6.62
CA HIS A 101 -4.88 -2.14 6.81
C HIS A 101 -3.82 -2.23 7.90
N GLY A 102 -3.40 -1.11 8.48
CA GLY A 102 -2.44 -1.09 9.58
C GLY A 102 -1.05 -1.61 9.18
N TRP A 103 -0.66 -1.52 7.91
CA TRP A 103 0.63 -2.02 7.43
C TRP A 103 1.81 -1.37 8.18
N ARG A 104 2.78 -2.20 8.58
CA ARG A 104 4.00 -1.77 9.31
C ARG A 104 5.27 -2.40 8.73
N GLY A 105 5.15 -3.09 7.59
CA GLY A 105 6.28 -3.67 6.87
C GLY A 105 6.95 -2.70 5.92
N PHE A 106 7.84 -3.24 5.09
CA PHE A 106 8.53 -2.47 4.07
C PHE A 106 7.57 -2.04 2.95
N VAL A 107 7.84 -0.84 2.42
CA VAL A 107 7.27 -0.31 1.18
C VAL A 107 8.45 -0.11 0.23
N GLY A 108 8.57 -0.98 -0.76
CA GLY A 108 9.61 -0.91 -1.79
C GLY A 108 9.31 0.23 -2.75
N ILE A 109 10.35 0.85 -3.28
CA ILE A 109 10.24 1.88 -4.33
C ILE A 109 10.52 1.22 -5.67
N GLU A 110 9.64 1.46 -6.65
CA GLU A 110 9.80 1.07 -8.03
C GLU A 110 9.44 2.24 -8.93
N TYR A 111 10.44 2.81 -9.62
CA TYR A 111 10.23 3.92 -10.55
C TYR A 111 10.31 3.43 -11.99
N GLU A 112 9.27 3.72 -12.77
CA GLU A 112 9.17 3.39 -14.20
C GLU A 112 8.80 4.61 -15.06
N GLY A 113 9.06 5.82 -14.57
CA GLY A 113 8.77 7.06 -15.29
C GLY A 113 9.74 7.32 -16.43
N GLY A 114 9.36 8.24 -17.31
CA GLY A 114 10.15 8.61 -18.48
C GLY A 114 10.75 10.02 -18.44
N LYS A 115 10.39 10.83 -17.44
CA LYS A 115 10.81 12.25 -17.38
C LYS A 115 12.05 12.49 -16.51
N LEU A 116 12.31 11.65 -15.55
CA LEU A 116 13.47 11.73 -14.66
C LEU A 116 14.43 10.58 -14.96
N SER A 117 15.68 10.72 -14.51
CA SER A 117 16.58 9.58 -14.43
C SER A 117 16.06 8.56 -13.41
N GLU A 118 16.49 7.30 -13.48
CA GLU A 118 16.12 6.27 -12.51
C GLU A 118 16.45 6.71 -11.08
N GLU A 119 17.63 7.29 -10.86
CA GLU A 119 18.07 7.77 -9.55
C GLU A 119 17.18 8.92 -9.04
N ASP A 120 16.91 9.92 -9.88
CA ASP A 120 16.05 11.06 -9.51
C ASP A 120 14.62 10.62 -9.28
N GLY A 121 14.09 9.68 -10.08
CA GLY A 121 12.76 9.14 -9.91
C GLY A 121 12.60 8.33 -8.62
N ILE A 122 13.60 7.54 -8.26
CA ILE A 122 13.65 6.84 -6.96
C ILE A 122 13.66 7.85 -5.80
N GLN A 123 14.46 8.91 -5.90
CA GLN A 123 14.51 9.95 -4.86
C GLN A 123 13.20 10.74 -4.78
N ALA A 124 12.57 11.06 -5.91
CA ALA A 124 11.26 11.72 -5.93
C ALA A 124 10.19 10.85 -5.26
N THR A 125 10.16 9.56 -5.57
CA THR A 125 9.23 8.60 -4.94
C THR A 125 9.47 8.52 -3.43
N ARG A 126 10.73 8.43 -3.02
CA ARG A 126 11.10 8.43 -1.59
C ARG A 126 10.61 9.69 -0.88
N THR A 127 10.88 10.85 -1.48
CA THR A 127 10.47 12.15 -0.91
C THR A 127 8.96 12.23 -0.74
N LEU A 128 8.19 11.75 -1.73
CA LEU A 128 6.73 11.70 -1.67
C LEU A 128 6.26 10.76 -0.55
N LEU A 129 6.81 9.55 -0.46
CA LEU A 129 6.47 8.59 0.59
C LEU A 129 6.76 9.13 1.99
N GLU A 130 7.91 9.77 2.21
CA GLU A 130 8.29 10.37 3.48
C GLU A 130 7.35 11.53 3.86
N ARG A 131 6.99 12.41 2.91
CA ARG A 131 6.04 13.50 3.12
C ARG A 131 4.66 12.96 3.53
N VAL A 132 4.12 12.01 2.77
CA VAL A 132 2.79 11.43 3.06
C VAL A 132 2.78 10.69 4.40
N ARG A 133 3.86 9.97 4.73
CA ARG A 133 4.03 9.36 6.06
C ARG A 133 3.93 10.39 7.17
N ASP A 134 4.64 11.50 7.05
CA ASP A 134 4.69 12.53 8.10
C ASP A 134 3.33 13.22 8.26
N GLU A 135 2.63 13.49 7.16
CA GLU A 135 1.27 14.04 7.18
C GLU A 135 0.26 13.07 7.80
N LEU A 136 0.30 11.78 7.47
CA LEU A 136 -0.57 10.77 8.07
C LEU A 136 -0.27 10.58 9.55
N THR A 137 1.00 10.64 9.94
CA THR A 137 1.41 10.55 11.35
C THR A 137 0.85 11.74 12.13
N ALA A 138 1.00 12.96 11.63
CA ALA A 138 0.45 14.16 12.26
C ALA A 138 -1.08 14.11 12.40
N LYS A 139 -1.80 13.63 11.37
CA LYS A 139 -3.26 13.42 11.44
C LYS A 139 -3.65 12.42 12.53
N LEU A 140 -2.93 11.31 12.64
CA LEU A 140 -3.20 10.28 13.66
C LEU A 140 -2.93 10.78 15.07
N GLU A 141 -1.89 11.55 15.28
CA GLU A 141 -1.57 12.17 16.58
C GLU A 141 -2.61 13.20 16.97
N ALA A 142 -3.04 14.05 16.05
CA ALA A 142 -4.10 15.02 16.29
C ALA A 142 -5.44 14.36 16.64
N ALA A 143 -5.81 13.27 15.96
CA ALA A 143 -7.01 12.51 16.24
C ALA A 143 -6.97 11.89 17.66
N LYS A 144 -5.85 11.29 18.05
CA LYS A 144 -5.65 10.72 19.40
C LYS A 144 -5.74 11.79 20.49
N ALA A 145 -5.19 12.98 20.26
CA ALA A 145 -5.25 14.09 21.20
C ALA A 145 -6.69 14.58 21.37
N ALA A 146 -7.48 14.64 20.30
CA ALA A 146 -8.88 15.03 20.34
C ALA A 146 -9.75 14.02 21.11
N ASP A 147 -9.54 12.72 20.88
CA ASP A 147 -10.25 11.64 21.58
C ASP A 147 -9.89 11.61 23.08
N GLY A 148 -8.63 11.83 23.44
CA GLY A 148 -8.17 11.95 24.82
C GLY A 148 -8.81 13.12 25.56
N ALA A 149 -8.95 14.27 24.91
CA ALA A 149 -9.61 15.46 25.48
C ALA A 149 -11.12 15.25 25.69
N ALA A 150 -11.79 14.57 24.73
CA ALA A 150 -13.22 14.24 24.84
C ALA A 150 -13.51 13.20 25.94
N GLY A 151 -12.57 12.28 26.21
CA GLY A 151 -12.67 11.30 27.30
C GLY A 151 -12.50 11.92 28.69
N ALA A 152 -11.61 12.90 28.85
CA ALA A 152 -11.35 13.57 30.11
C ALA A 152 -12.53 14.46 30.57
N GLY A 153 -13.28 15.09 29.64
CA GLY A 153 -14.44 15.93 29.95
C GLY A 153 -15.68 15.18 30.44
N LYS A 154 -15.74 13.84 30.29
CA LYS A 154 -16.87 13.02 30.77
C LYS A 154 -16.71 12.49 32.20
N ALA A 155 -15.53 12.59 32.80
CA ALA A 155 -15.22 12.05 34.11
C ALA A 155 -15.59 13.01 35.27
N GLU A 156 -15.84 14.31 35.02
CA GLU A 156 -16.11 15.30 36.08
C GLU A 156 -17.60 15.61 36.32
N GLY A 157 -18.55 14.93 35.66
CA GLY A 157 -19.98 15.19 35.71
C GLY A 157 -20.82 14.25 36.59
N GLY A 158 -20.22 13.42 37.44
CA GLY A 158 -20.92 12.40 38.25
C GLY A 158 -20.72 12.51 39.75
N GLY A 159 -21.01 13.67 40.34
CA GLY A 159 -20.96 13.85 41.78
C GLY A 159 -21.96 14.88 42.28
N LYS A 160 -23.19 14.44 42.49
CA LYS A 160 -24.13 15.02 43.46
C LYS A 160 -25.11 13.96 43.92
#